data_bcb0833a5f34fe2f5e6193d5c21a3949
#
_entry.id   bcb0833a5f34fe2f5e6193d5c21a3949
#
_cell.length_a   1.000
_cell.length_b   1.000
_cell.length_c   1.000
_cell.angle_alpha   90.00
_cell.angle_beta   90.00
_cell.angle_gamma   90.00
#
_symmetry.space_group_name_H-M   'P 1'
#
loop_
_entity.id
_entity.type
_entity.pdbx_description
1 polymer ?
#
loop_
_entity_poly.entity_id
_entity_poly.type
_entity_poly.pdbx_seq_one_letter_code
_entity_poly.pdbx_strand_id
1 'polypeptide(L)'
;VPTVTVTIPEGYTLVRIAWLLEDKGLCVADDFIEACQSYTEWLDLTQYPFLNDLQSTENVCIYLEGYFFPLTYEIPETATVQEIIKMFLNGTKKIFDETFMLTVNESGYSLHEILTIASIIEKEAKLDEQRPMISSVIHNRIEIGMKIQCDPTLKYCDGVIKLVYPEKYDYYSGF
;
A
#
# COMPACT_ATOMS: atom_id res chain seq x y z
N VAL A 1 2.40 -22.50 19.45
CA VAL A 1 2.75 -21.13 19.80
C VAL A 1 1.46 -20.33 19.85
N PRO A 2 1.20 -19.55 20.90
CA PRO A 2 0.05 -18.66 20.95
C PRO A 2 0.06 -17.68 19.77
N THR A 3 -1.13 -17.38 19.23
CA THR A 3 -1.30 -16.45 18.10
C THR A 3 -2.27 -15.33 18.47
N VAL A 4 -2.07 -14.19 17.85
CA VAL A 4 -2.98 -13.03 17.91
C VAL A 4 -3.66 -12.90 16.55
N THR A 5 -4.99 -12.85 16.57
CA THR A 5 -5.78 -12.60 15.36
C THR A 5 -5.77 -11.11 15.02
N VAL A 6 -5.29 -10.78 13.84
CA VAL A 6 -5.24 -9.41 13.30
C VAL A 6 -6.00 -9.35 11.99
N THR A 7 -7.04 -8.54 11.93
CA THR A 7 -7.77 -8.25 10.69
C THR A 7 -7.36 -6.88 10.19
N ILE A 8 -6.80 -6.82 8.98
CA ILE A 8 -6.52 -5.55 8.28
C ILE A 8 -7.80 -5.14 7.55
N PRO A 9 -8.44 -4.02 7.92
CA PRO A 9 -9.61 -3.53 7.21
C PRO A 9 -9.23 -2.93 5.85
N GLU A 10 -10.17 -2.94 4.90
CA GLU A 10 -10.03 -2.21 3.65
C GLU A 10 -9.74 -0.72 3.87
N GLY A 11 -8.90 -0.13 3.03
CA GLY A 11 -8.57 1.28 3.08
C GLY A 11 -7.65 1.70 4.24
N TYR A 12 -7.06 0.75 4.99
CA TYR A 12 -6.04 1.09 5.98
C TYR A 12 -4.74 1.51 5.28
N THR A 13 -4.14 2.58 5.80
CA THR A 13 -2.77 2.96 5.44
C THR A 13 -1.77 2.10 6.20
N LEU A 14 -0.54 2.02 5.70
CA LEU A 14 0.55 1.30 6.36
C LEU A 14 0.75 1.77 7.81
N VAL A 15 0.64 3.07 8.05
CA VAL A 15 0.73 3.67 9.39
C VAL A 15 -0.40 3.17 10.31
N ARG A 16 -1.62 3.05 9.79
CA ARG A 16 -2.74 2.50 10.57
C ARG A 16 -2.56 1.02 10.87
N ILE A 17 -1.97 0.27 9.96
CA ILE A 17 -1.60 -1.13 10.19
C ILE A 17 -0.53 -1.21 11.28
N ALA A 18 0.48 -0.35 11.25
CA ALA A 18 1.52 -0.28 12.28
C ALA A 18 0.92 -0.03 13.68
N TRP A 19 0.03 0.94 13.81
CA TRP A 19 -0.66 1.21 15.08
C TRP A 19 -1.56 0.06 15.52
N LEU A 20 -2.23 -0.62 14.60
CA LEU A 20 -3.04 -1.80 14.91
C LEU A 20 -2.17 -2.94 15.48
N LEU A 21 -0.98 -3.16 14.93
CA LEU A 21 -0.04 -4.17 15.42
C LEU A 21 0.51 -3.81 16.81
N GLU A 22 0.80 -2.53 17.05
CA GLU A 22 1.25 -2.03 18.35
C GLU A 22 0.14 -2.17 19.41
N ASP A 23 -1.10 -1.79 19.09
CA ASP A 23 -2.26 -1.96 19.97
C ASP A 23 -2.50 -3.43 20.35
N LYS A 24 -2.17 -4.35 19.44
CA LYS A 24 -2.21 -5.79 19.67
C LYS A 24 -0.99 -6.34 20.42
N GLY A 25 0.01 -5.49 20.72
CA GLY A 25 1.22 -5.89 21.43
C GLY A 25 2.19 -6.74 20.62
N LEU A 26 2.10 -6.71 19.29
CA LEU A 26 2.92 -7.53 18.39
C LEU A 26 4.27 -6.88 18.05
N CYS A 27 4.31 -5.55 17.92
CA CYS A 27 5.54 -4.80 17.66
C CYS A 27 5.35 -3.32 17.97
N VAL A 28 6.43 -2.55 17.99
CA VAL A 28 6.38 -1.08 18.02
C VAL A 28 6.06 -0.57 16.61
N ALA A 29 5.17 0.42 16.50
CA ALA A 29 4.72 0.94 15.20
C ALA A 29 5.86 1.51 14.37
N ASP A 30 6.78 2.24 14.98
CA ASP A 30 7.93 2.83 14.29
C ASP A 30 8.87 1.74 13.73
N ASP A 31 9.10 0.65 14.47
CA ASP A 31 9.92 -0.49 14.01
C ASP A 31 9.29 -1.16 12.76
N PHE A 32 7.95 -1.27 12.73
CA PHE A 32 7.24 -1.81 11.57
C PHE A 32 7.37 -0.89 10.35
N ILE A 33 7.21 0.42 10.53
CA ILE A 33 7.35 1.40 9.46
C ILE A 33 8.79 1.40 8.91
N GLU A 34 9.79 1.40 9.79
CA GLU A 34 11.20 1.36 9.41
C GLU A 34 11.55 0.08 8.63
N ALA A 35 11.06 -1.08 9.09
CA ALA A 35 11.26 -2.34 8.39
C ALA A 35 10.61 -2.34 7.00
N CYS A 36 9.45 -1.71 6.83
CA CYS A 36 8.84 -1.53 5.53
C CYS A 36 9.65 -0.61 4.61
N GLN A 37 10.25 0.46 5.15
CA GLN A 37 11.09 1.39 4.38
C GLN A 37 12.41 0.76 3.94
N SER A 38 12.98 -0.13 4.73
CA SER A 38 14.24 -0.83 4.46
C SER A 38 14.04 -2.25 3.88
N TYR A 39 12.85 -2.56 3.33
CA TYR A 39 12.49 -3.92 2.93
C TYR A 39 13.49 -4.57 1.95
N THR A 40 14.14 -3.80 1.10
CA THR A 40 15.13 -4.29 0.12
C THR A 40 16.41 -4.82 0.78
N GLU A 41 16.69 -4.45 2.03
CA GLU A 41 17.89 -4.86 2.76
C GLU A 41 17.77 -6.26 3.36
N TRP A 42 16.54 -6.71 3.63
CA TRP A 42 16.30 -7.95 4.37
C TRP A 42 15.33 -8.92 3.70
N LEU A 43 14.52 -8.47 2.71
CA LEU A 43 13.53 -9.29 2.02
C LEU A 43 14.13 -9.95 0.77
N ASP A 44 13.93 -11.24 0.62
CA ASP A 44 14.25 -11.95 -0.61
C ASP A 44 13.21 -11.63 -1.70
N LEU A 45 13.51 -10.65 -2.53
CA LEU A 45 12.61 -10.13 -3.57
C LEU A 45 12.31 -11.13 -4.68
N THR A 46 13.12 -12.18 -4.85
CA THR A 46 12.84 -13.24 -5.82
C THR A 46 11.54 -13.99 -5.50
N GLN A 47 11.13 -13.98 -4.24
CA GLN A 47 9.89 -14.59 -3.78
C GLN A 47 8.66 -13.69 -3.97
N TYR A 48 8.87 -12.39 -4.25
CA TYR A 48 7.83 -11.37 -4.36
C TYR A 48 8.01 -10.54 -5.64
N PRO A 49 7.91 -11.16 -6.83
CA PRO A 49 8.18 -10.47 -8.11
C PRO A 49 7.24 -9.28 -8.36
N PHE A 50 6.08 -9.23 -7.73
CA PHE A 50 5.16 -8.09 -7.79
C PHE A 50 5.69 -6.81 -7.10
N LEU A 51 6.81 -6.90 -6.36
CA LEU A 51 7.49 -5.73 -5.77
C LEU A 51 8.58 -5.14 -6.69
N ASN A 52 8.87 -5.76 -7.83
CA ASN A 52 9.96 -5.32 -8.71
C ASN A 52 9.72 -3.88 -9.22
N ASP A 53 8.50 -3.55 -9.61
CA ASP A 53 8.15 -2.21 -10.10
C ASP A 53 8.32 -1.14 -9.02
N LEU A 54 8.07 -1.48 -7.76
CA LEU A 54 8.20 -0.56 -6.64
C LEU A 54 9.64 -0.06 -6.45
N GLN A 55 10.63 -0.90 -6.71
CA GLN A 55 12.05 -0.53 -6.60
C GLN A 55 12.48 0.49 -7.64
N SER A 56 11.90 0.41 -8.84
CA SER A 56 12.22 1.30 -9.97
C SER A 56 11.34 2.55 -10.02
N THR A 57 10.33 2.64 -9.16
CA THR A 57 9.41 3.77 -9.13
C THR A 57 10.04 4.94 -8.38
N GLU A 58 10.18 6.07 -9.07
CA GLU A 58 10.66 7.31 -8.46
C GLU A 58 9.60 7.94 -7.54
N ASN A 59 10.06 8.71 -6.56
CA ASN A 59 9.21 9.51 -5.68
C ASN A 59 8.24 8.74 -4.79
N VAL A 60 8.54 7.48 -4.47
CA VAL A 60 7.79 6.73 -3.45
C VAL A 60 8.18 7.25 -2.06
N CYS A 61 7.21 7.72 -1.29
CA CYS A 61 7.44 8.20 0.07
C CYS A 61 7.38 7.07 1.10
N ILE A 62 6.38 6.21 1.01
CA ILE A 62 6.17 5.10 1.93
C ILE A 62 6.19 3.80 1.13
N TYR A 63 7.27 3.04 1.28
CA TYR A 63 7.38 1.74 0.63
C TYR A 63 6.41 0.73 1.25
N LEU A 64 5.93 -0.21 0.43
CA LEU A 64 4.94 -1.24 0.75
C LEU A 64 3.53 -0.69 1.08
N GLU A 65 3.28 0.64 1.01
CA GLU A 65 1.93 1.18 1.11
C GLU A 65 1.04 0.61 0.01
N GLY A 66 -0.12 0.04 0.38
CA GLY A 66 -1.04 -0.61 -0.54
C GLY A 66 -0.71 -2.05 -0.92
N TYR A 67 0.41 -2.61 -0.44
CA TYR A 67 0.83 -3.99 -0.74
C TYR A 67 0.44 -5.02 0.32
N PHE A 68 -0.26 -4.63 1.39
CA PHE A 68 -0.79 -5.52 2.40
C PHE A 68 -2.28 -5.72 2.19
N PHE A 69 -2.67 -6.91 1.73
CA PHE A 69 -4.06 -7.18 1.39
C PHE A 69 -4.95 -7.23 2.65
N PRO A 70 -6.19 -6.68 2.60
CA PRO A 70 -7.11 -6.65 3.73
C PRO A 70 -7.65 -8.06 4.01
N LEU A 71 -6.96 -8.78 4.88
CA LEU A 71 -7.27 -10.15 5.31
C LEU A 71 -7.18 -10.26 6.82
N THR A 72 -7.64 -11.38 7.35
CA THR A 72 -7.41 -11.79 8.74
C THR A 72 -6.20 -12.72 8.82
N TYR A 73 -5.26 -12.39 9.69
CA TYR A 73 -4.01 -13.09 9.89
C TYR A 73 -3.91 -13.62 11.32
N GLU A 74 -3.44 -14.86 11.46
CA GLU A 74 -3.09 -15.46 12.75
C GLU A 74 -1.57 -15.30 12.95
N ILE A 75 -1.17 -14.32 13.74
CA ILE A 75 0.22 -13.93 13.92
C ILE A 75 0.74 -14.55 15.23
N PRO A 76 1.84 -15.33 15.21
CA PRO A 76 2.47 -15.80 16.43
C PRO A 76 2.91 -14.63 17.32
N GLU A 77 2.66 -14.71 18.64
CA GLU A 77 3.07 -13.66 19.60
C GLU A 77 4.57 -13.41 19.61
N THR A 78 5.34 -14.39 19.17
CA THR A 78 6.82 -14.31 19.10
C THR A 78 7.35 -13.92 17.74
N ALA A 79 6.46 -13.57 16.78
CA ALA A 79 6.86 -13.21 15.42
C ALA A 79 7.66 -11.91 15.42
N THR A 80 8.75 -11.88 14.67
CA THR A 80 9.51 -10.66 14.40
C THR A 80 8.75 -9.76 13.43
N VAL A 81 9.10 -8.49 13.39
CA VAL A 81 8.52 -7.52 12.45
C VAL A 81 8.65 -8.00 11.00
N GLN A 82 9.82 -8.53 10.62
CA GLN A 82 10.06 -9.07 9.28
C GLN A 82 9.17 -10.28 8.97
N GLU A 83 8.92 -11.15 9.95
CA GLU A 83 8.01 -12.29 9.79
C GLU A 83 6.58 -11.84 9.60
N ILE A 84 6.12 -10.82 10.34
CA ILE A 84 4.79 -10.22 10.18
C ILE A 84 4.63 -9.64 8.76
N ILE A 85 5.60 -8.86 8.29
CA ILE A 85 5.58 -8.28 6.94
C ILE A 85 5.54 -9.40 5.88
N LYS A 86 6.34 -10.46 6.03
CA LYS A 86 6.30 -11.61 5.13
C LYS A 86 4.93 -12.32 5.12
N MET A 87 4.27 -12.42 6.27
CA MET A 87 2.92 -13.00 6.35
C MET A 87 1.93 -12.17 5.54
N PHE A 88 1.98 -10.85 5.64
CA PHE A 88 1.12 -9.94 4.86
C PHE A 88 1.42 -10.04 3.36
N LEU A 89 2.68 -10.01 2.97
CA LEU A 89 3.09 -10.16 1.56
C LEU A 89 2.73 -11.54 0.99
N ASN A 90 2.78 -12.60 1.79
CA ASN A 90 2.32 -13.92 1.38
C ASN A 90 0.79 -13.98 1.18
N GLY A 91 0.03 -13.21 1.95
CA GLY A 91 -1.39 -12.99 1.71
C GLY A 91 -1.63 -12.32 0.37
N THR A 92 -0.93 -11.23 0.10
CA THR A 92 -0.99 -10.46 -1.15
C THR A 92 -0.56 -11.30 -2.36
N LYS A 93 0.49 -12.11 -2.23
CA LYS A 93 0.99 -13.00 -3.29
C LYS A 93 -0.06 -13.98 -3.80
N LYS A 94 -0.99 -14.42 -2.95
CA LYS A 94 -2.08 -15.31 -3.36
C LYS A 94 -3.11 -14.61 -4.24
N ILE A 95 -3.21 -13.28 -4.12
CA ILE A 95 -4.13 -12.46 -4.91
C ILE A 95 -3.46 -12.00 -6.21
N PHE A 96 -2.19 -11.60 -6.13
CA PHE A 96 -1.39 -11.20 -7.30
C PHE A 96 -0.74 -12.43 -7.95
N ASP A 97 -1.59 -13.36 -8.37
CA ASP A 97 -1.19 -14.57 -9.07
C ASP A 97 -0.73 -14.28 -10.52
N GLU A 98 -0.31 -15.32 -11.22
CA GLU A 98 0.16 -15.20 -12.60
C GLU A 98 -0.89 -14.58 -13.53
N THR A 99 -2.18 -14.93 -13.37
CA THR A 99 -3.28 -14.42 -14.20
C THR A 99 -3.48 -12.94 -13.96
N PHE A 100 -3.47 -12.51 -12.70
CA PHE A 100 -3.55 -11.10 -12.33
C PHE A 100 -2.37 -10.31 -12.91
N MET A 101 -1.14 -10.83 -12.75
CA MET A 101 0.07 -10.15 -13.25
C MET A 101 0.12 -10.09 -14.78
N LEU A 102 -0.45 -11.07 -15.50
CA LEU A 102 -0.62 -10.98 -16.95
C LEU A 102 -1.54 -9.81 -17.33
N THR A 103 -2.66 -9.66 -16.63
CA THR A 103 -3.59 -8.53 -16.85
C THR A 103 -2.91 -7.18 -16.57
N VAL A 104 -2.10 -7.09 -15.51
CA VAL A 104 -1.30 -5.89 -15.22
C VAL A 104 -0.37 -5.58 -16.38
N ASN A 105 0.39 -6.55 -16.87
CA ASN A 105 1.33 -6.37 -17.98
C ASN A 105 0.64 -5.92 -19.29
N GLU A 106 -0.57 -6.40 -19.55
CA GLU A 106 -1.36 -6.03 -20.72
C GLU A 106 -1.97 -4.62 -20.61
N SER A 107 -2.11 -4.07 -19.39
CA SER A 107 -2.73 -2.77 -19.16
C SER A 107 -1.90 -1.57 -19.63
N GLY A 108 -0.58 -1.76 -19.77
CA GLY A 108 0.38 -0.69 -20.06
C GLY A 108 0.76 0.16 -18.83
N TYR A 109 0.26 -0.17 -17.65
CA TYR A 109 0.62 0.44 -16.37
C TYR A 109 1.48 -0.50 -15.54
N SER A 110 2.36 0.04 -14.70
CA SER A 110 3.00 -0.74 -13.66
C SER A 110 2.00 -1.15 -12.57
N LEU A 111 2.29 -2.21 -11.83
CA LEU A 111 1.44 -2.60 -10.69
C LEU A 111 1.31 -1.46 -9.68
N HIS A 112 2.39 -0.72 -9.42
CA HIS A 112 2.36 0.40 -8.47
C HIS A 112 1.43 1.52 -8.93
N GLU A 113 1.42 1.85 -10.22
CA GLU A 113 0.47 2.82 -10.80
C GLU A 113 -0.97 2.34 -10.66
N ILE A 114 -1.23 1.06 -10.95
CA ILE A 114 -2.57 0.46 -10.79
C ILE A 114 -3.04 0.54 -9.34
N LEU A 115 -2.19 0.17 -8.37
CA LEU A 115 -2.53 0.25 -6.95
C LEU A 115 -2.76 1.70 -6.50
N THR A 116 -1.97 2.63 -7.01
CA THR A 116 -2.15 4.06 -6.73
C THR A 116 -3.50 4.56 -7.25
N ILE A 117 -3.83 4.27 -8.51
CA ILE A 117 -5.13 4.64 -9.09
C ILE A 117 -6.29 3.97 -8.32
N ALA A 118 -6.16 2.68 -8.00
CA ALA A 118 -7.16 1.94 -7.24
C ALA A 118 -7.40 2.55 -5.85
N SER A 119 -6.34 2.98 -5.16
CA SER A 119 -6.45 3.63 -3.85
C SER A 119 -7.21 4.95 -3.90
N ILE A 120 -7.04 5.72 -4.97
CA ILE A 120 -7.78 6.97 -5.19
C ILE A 120 -9.26 6.66 -5.45
N ILE A 121 -9.54 5.69 -6.34
CA ILE A 121 -10.90 5.26 -6.67
C ILE A 121 -11.62 4.77 -5.40
N GLU A 122 -10.96 3.95 -4.58
CA GLU A 122 -11.51 3.44 -3.32
C GLU A 122 -11.93 4.57 -2.37
N LYS A 123 -11.15 5.62 -2.28
CA LYS A 123 -11.43 6.76 -1.39
C LYS A 123 -12.45 7.76 -1.95
N GLU A 124 -12.56 7.88 -3.27
CA GLU A 124 -13.53 8.75 -3.93
C GLU A 124 -14.91 8.09 -4.07
N ALA A 125 -14.94 6.79 -4.37
CA ALA A 125 -16.19 6.06 -4.56
C ALA A 125 -16.90 5.83 -3.23
N LYS A 126 -18.12 6.34 -3.11
CA LYS A 126 -19.01 6.03 -1.99
C LYS A 126 -19.81 4.76 -2.23
N LEU A 127 -20.05 4.41 -3.48
CA LEU A 127 -20.77 3.22 -3.94
C LEU A 127 -19.94 2.53 -5.02
N ASP A 128 -19.99 1.21 -5.06
CA ASP A 128 -19.22 0.41 -6.03
C ASP A 128 -19.57 0.76 -7.47
N GLU A 129 -20.83 1.11 -7.75
CA GLU A 129 -21.34 1.53 -9.06
C GLU A 129 -20.64 2.81 -9.60
N GLN A 130 -20.05 3.63 -8.71
CA GLN A 130 -19.34 4.86 -9.07
C GLN A 130 -17.90 4.59 -9.55
N ARG A 131 -17.32 3.44 -9.17
CA ARG A 131 -15.91 3.12 -9.45
C ARG A 131 -15.54 3.20 -10.93
N PRO A 132 -16.33 2.64 -11.89
CA PRO A 132 -16.00 2.73 -13.30
C PRO A 132 -15.96 4.17 -13.82
N MET A 133 -16.89 5.02 -13.39
CA MET A 133 -16.94 6.43 -13.81
C MET A 133 -15.76 7.22 -13.26
N ILE A 134 -15.43 7.05 -11.99
CA ILE A 134 -14.27 7.69 -11.35
C ILE A 134 -12.98 7.24 -12.03
N SER A 135 -12.84 5.93 -12.30
CA SER A 135 -11.73 5.37 -13.06
C SER A 135 -11.57 6.05 -14.41
N SER A 136 -12.66 6.18 -15.18
CA SER A 136 -12.63 6.83 -16.48
C SER A 136 -12.15 8.29 -16.40
N VAL A 137 -12.60 9.04 -15.39
CA VAL A 137 -12.16 10.44 -15.19
C VAL A 137 -10.65 10.51 -14.89
N ILE A 138 -10.15 9.61 -14.05
CA ILE A 138 -8.71 9.57 -13.71
C ILE A 138 -7.88 9.23 -14.94
N HIS A 139 -8.25 8.18 -15.69
CA HIS A 139 -7.52 7.77 -16.90
C HIS A 139 -7.54 8.86 -17.97
N ASN A 140 -8.68 9.51 -18.20
CA ASN A 140 -8.77 10.62 -19.16
C ASN A 140 -7.85 11.78 -18.75
N ARG A 141 -7.76 12.12 -17.45
CA ARG A 141 -6.84 13.17 -16.96
C ARG A 141 -5.38 12.78 -17.18
N ILE A 142 -5.02 11.54 -16.90
CA ILE A 142 -3.66 11.03 -17.16
C ILE A 142 -3.32 11.14 -18.64
N GLU A 143 -4.22 10.70 -19.52
CA GLU A 143 -4.00 10.68 -20.98
C GLU A 143 -3.75 12.07 -21.57
N ILE A 144 -4.45 13.10 -21.08
CA ILE A 144 -4.28 14.49 -21.52
C ILE A 144 -3.27 15.29 -20.69
N GLY A 145 -2.52 14.63 -19.78
CA GLY A 145 -1.52 15.28 -18.93
C GLY A 145 -2.10 16.27 -17.91
N MET A 146 -3.37 16.10 -17.52
CA MET A 146 -4.03 16.94 -16.53
C MET A 146 -3.76 16.42 -15.12
N LYS A 147 -3.57 17.34 -14.16
CA LYS A 147 -3.46 16.97 -12.74
C LYS A 147 -4.72 16.22 -12.27
N ILE A 148 -4.55 15.18 -11.47
CA ILE A 148 -5.65 14.34 -10.98
C ILE A 148 -6.56 15.13 -10.04
N GLN A 149 -6.02 15.97 -9.15
CA GLN A 149 -6.74 16.89 -8.25
C GLN A 149 -7.85 16.21 -7.45
N CYS A 150 -7.51 15.12 -6.77
CA CYS A 150 -8.43 14.37 -5.92
C CYS A 150 -8.22 14.69 -4.44
N ASP A 151 -9.30 14.95 -3.69
CA ASP A 151 -9.25 15.20 -2.25
C ASP A 151 -8.54 14.10 -1.44
N PRO A 152 -8.67 12.79 -1.77
CA PRO A 152 -7.96 11.73 -1.06
C PRO A 152 -6.46 11.89 -1.04
N THR A 153 -5.84 12.41 -2.11
CA THR A 153 -4.39 12.61 -2.16
C THR A 153 -3.95 13.67 -1.16
N LEU A 154 -4.68 14.78 -1.03
CA LEU A 154 -4.41 15.81 -0.04
C LEU A 154 -4.64 15.30 1.39
N LYS A 155 -5.72 14.55 1.62
CA LYS A 155 -5.99 13.93 2.93
C LYS A 155 -4.93 12.93 3.33
N TYR A 156 -4.36 12.18 2.37
CA TYR A 156 -3.24 11.29 2.62
C TYR A 156 -1.98 12.06 3.00
N CYS A 157 -1.67 13.15 2.29
CA CYS A 157 -0.55 14.02 2.64
C CYS A 157 -0.71 14.60 4.05
N ASP A 158 -1.87 15.14 4.39
CA ASP A 158 -2.15 15.71 5.72
C ASP A 158 -2.14 14.67 6.84
N GLY A 159 -2.73 13.50 6.61
CA GLY A 159 -2.93 12.48 7.64
C GLY A 159 -1.80 11.47 7.77
N VAL A 160 -0.95 11.32 6.77
CA VAL A 160 0.11 10.30 6.74
C VAL A 160 1.48 10.93 6.50
N ILE A 161 1.70 11.61 5.36
CA ILE A 161 3.02 12.14 5.01
C ILE A 161 3.48 13.17 6.03
N LYS A 162 2.61 14.11 6.41
CA LYS A 162 2.92 15.15 7.41
C LYS A 162 3.27 14.57 8.78
N LEU A 163 2.69 13.43 9.13
CA LEU A 163 2.92 12.77 10.41
C LEU A 163 4.24 11.99 10.42
N VAL A 164 4.51 11.22 9.36
CA VAL A 164 5.62 10.26 9.31
C VAL A 164 6.88 10.89 8.70
N TYR A 165 6.71 11.76 7.70
CA TYR A 165 7.80 12.39 6.95
C TYR A 165 7.51 13.88 6.75
N PRO A 166 7.47 14.70 7.81
CA PRO A 166 7.12 16.12 7.74
C PRO A 166 8.02 16.91 6.78
N GLU A 167 9.29 16.50 6.62
CA GLU A 167 10.25 17.14 5.71
C GLU A 167 9.89 16.93 4.22
N LYS A 168 9.06 15.94 3.90
CA LYS A 168 8.59 15.66 2.53
C LYS A 168 7.21 16.24 2.25
N TYR A 169 6.52 16.77 3.27
CA TYR A 169 5.13 17.21 3.16
C TYR A 169 4.92 18.27 2.07
N ASP A 170 5.76 19.31 2.05
CA ASP A 170 5.61 20.41 1.09
C ASP A 170 5.75 19.93 -0.37
N TYR A 171 6.62 18.95 -0.62
CA TYR A 171 6.78 18.33 -1.94
C TYR A 171 5.50 17.62 -2.38
N TYR A 172 4.94 16.76 -1.54
CA TYR A 172 3.78 15.94 -1.89
C TYR A 172 2.45 16.70 -1.84
N SER A 173 2.30 17.70 -1.01
CA SER A 173 1.07 18.52 -0.92
C SER A 173 0.92 19.52 -2.05
N GLY A 174 1.99 19.80 -2.78
CA GLY A 174 2.01 20.74 -3.92
C GLY A 174 1.53 20.17 -5.27
N PHE A 175 1.19 18.85 -5.32
CA PHE A 175 0.79 18.17 -6.56
C PHE A 175 -0.72 18.19 -6.86
#